data_40a58c92ffdbaabcb7eed917d87ae56d
#
_entry.id   40a58c92ffdbaabcb7eed917d87ae56d
#
_cell.length_a   1.000
_cell.length_b   1.000
_cell.length_c   1.000
_cell.angle_alpha   90.00
_cell.angle_beta   90.00
_cell.angle_gamma   90.00
#
_symmetry.space_group_name_H-M   'P 1'
#
loop_
_entity.id
_entity.type
_entity.pdbx_description
1 polymer ?
#
loop_
_entity_poly.entity_id
_entity_poly.type
_entity_poly.pdbx_seq_one_letter_code
_entity_poly.pdbx_strand_id
1 'polypeptide(L)'
;MGEIESVWQERKGMIKDRIREELFSMQDKKYRDFQAKLIPTVDPETVIGVRTPQMRKLAKCLYKETDPEELEVFLNEMPHKYFDENQLHAFLISEEKDYDRCVAQVNDFLPYIDNWATCDQLSPKVFRKHRGELLSQIREWISSDRTYTIRFGIGMLMQHYLDEDFEPSYPEMVAQVRSEEYYVNMMIAWYFATALAKQYETAVTYIEEQKLDVWTHNKAIQKARESYRITPEQKEYLKTLKRK
;
A
#
# COMPACT_ATOMS: atom_id res chain seq x y z
N MET A 1 40.45 2.14 7.59
CA MET A 1 39.05 1.68 7.78
C MET A 1 38.26 2.61 8.70
N GLY A 2 38.80 3.11 9.83
CA GLY A 2 38.07 3.95 10.78
C GLY A 2 37.60 5.33 10.28
N GLU A 3 38.38 6.02 9.43
CA GLU A 3 38.01 7.35 8.91
C GLU A 3 36.87 7.32 7.90
N ILE A 4 36.82 6.31 7.05
CA ILE A 4 35.73 6.14 6.07
C ILE A 4 34.42 5.82 6.81
N GLU A 5 34.50 4.99 7.85
CA GLU A 5 33.35 4.60 8.67
C GLU A 5 32.79 5.78 9.50
N SER A 6 33.66 6.67 10.00
CA SER A 6 33.24 7.87 10.71
C SER A 6 32.57 8.90 9.80
N VAL A 7 33.07 9.10 8.58
CA VAL A 7 32.46 9.98 7.57
C VAL A 7 31.08 9.45 7.13
N TRP A 8 30.93 8.11 7.01
CA TRP A 8 29.64 7.49 6.73
C TRP A 8 28.63 7.68 7.87
N GLN A 9 29.07 7.58 9.11
CA GLN A 9 28.17 7.80 10.27
C GLN A 9 27.75 9.26 10.40
N GLU A 10 28.64 10.22 10.13
CA GLU A 10 28.29 11.64 10.08
C GLU A 10 27.29 11.97 8.95
N ARG A 11 27.50 11.42 7.74
CA ARG A 11 26.56 11.59 6.63
C ARG A 11 25.18 10.98 6.94
N LYS A 12 25.15 9.81 7.59
CA LYS A 12 23.92 9.17 8.07
C LYS A 12 23.13 10.07 9.01
N GLY A 13 23.80 10.70 9.99
CA GLY A 13 23.15 11.64 10.90
C GLY A 13 22.55 12.83 10.15
N MET A 14 23.32 13.42 9.23
CA MET A 14 22.94 14.67 8.55
C MET A 14 21.70 14.54 7.66
N ILE A 15 21.58 13.49 6.83
CA ILE A 15 20.41 13.33 5.96
C ILE A 15 19.14 13.07 6.74
N LYS A 16 19.19 12.22 7.75
CA LYS A 16 18.07 11.89 8.61
C LYS A 16 17.56 13.09 9.38
N ASP A 17 18.47 13.83 10.02
CA ASP A 17 18.12 15.00 10.81
C ASP A 17 17.53 16.09 9.91
N ARG A 18 18.10 16.33 8.72
CA ARG A 18 17.57 17.25 7.73
C ARG A 18 16.14 16.87 7.30
N ILE A 19 15.89 15.58 6.95
CA ILE A 19 14.56 15.12 6.58
C ILE A 19 13.58 15.29 7.74
N ARG A 20 13.99 14.95 8.95
CA ARG A 20 13.14 15.07 10.14
C ARG A 20 12.80 16.51 10.46
N GLU A 21 13.77 17.41 10.42
CA GLU A 21 13.55 18.86 10.60
C GLU A 21 12.56 19.38 9.56
N GLU A 22 12.69 18.97 8.31
CA GLU A 22 11.77 19.36 7.24
C GLU A 22 10.35 18.83 7.47
N LEU A 23 10.20 17.57 7.88
CA LEU A 23 8.90 16.99 8.26
C LEU A 23 8.26 17.75 9.41
N PHE A 24 9.02 18.06 10.47
CA PHE A 24 8.52 18.85 11.60
C PHE A 24 8.15 20.29 11.22
N SER A 25 8.88 20.90 10.27
CA SER A 25 8.56 22.24 9.77
C SER A 25 7.19 22.30 9.08
N MET A 26 6.71 21.18 8.54
CA MET A 26 5.43 21.02 7.86
C MET A 26 4.33 20.46 8.77
N GLN A 27 4.58 20.32 10.08
CA GLN A 27 3.62 19.75 11.02
C GLN A 27 2.30 20.52 11.06
N ASP A 28 1.18 19.80 10.90
CA ASP A 28 -0.17 20.28 11.21
C ASP A 28 -0.75 19.47 12.38
N LYS A 29 -0.80 20.08 13.56
CA LYS A 29 -1.25 19.40 14.79
C LYS A 29 -2.69 18.90 14.71
N LYS A 30 -3.59 19.63 14.01
CA LYS A 30 -4.98 19.19 13.83
C LYS A 30 -5.06 17.97 12.92
N TYR A 31 -4.25 17.97 11.86
CA TYR A 31 -4.15 16.82 10.95
C TYR A 31 -3.51 15.62 11.65
N ARG A 32 -2.46 15.83 12.45
CA ARG A 32 -1.87 14.79 13.30
C ARG A 32 -2.92 14.08 14.15
N ASP A 33 -3.70 14.86 14.91
CA ASP A 33 -4.71 14.32 15.83
C ASP A 33 -5.85 13.59 15.09
N PHE A 34 -6.15 14.01 13.87
CA PHE A 34 -7.08 13.31 12.98
C PHE A 34 -6.47 12.01 12.43
N GLN A 35 -5.25 12.08 11.89
CA GLN A 35 -4.55 10.95 11.29
C GLN A 35 -4.31 9.83 12.30
N ALA A 36 -3.85 10.15 13.50
CA ALA A 36 -3.60 9.18 14.56
C ALA A 36 -4.84 8.33 14.91
N LYS A 37 -6.04 8.90 14.82
CA LYS A 37 -7.31 8.15 15.03
C LYS A 37 -7.63 7.17 13.92
N LEU A 38 -7.12 7.41 12.70
CA LEU A 38 -7.37 6.55 11.54
C LEU A 38 -6.40 5.36 11.44
N ILE A 39 -5.27 5.43 12.13
CA ILE A 39 -4.21 4.40 12.11
C ILE A 39 -3.96 3.85 13.52
N PRO A 40 -4.92 3.13 14.11
CA PRO A 40 -4.86 2.70 15.52
C PRO A 40 -3.73 1.70 15.81
N THR A 41 -3.07 1.17 14.80
CA THR A 41 -1.91 0.30 14.92
C THR A 41 -0.59 1.05 15.15
N VAL A 42 -0.59 2.38 14.98
CA VAL A 42 0.57 3.25 15.12
C VAL A 42 0.49 4.03 16.43
N ASP A 43 1.61 4.14 17.16
CA ASP A 43 1.68 4.98 18.34
C ASP A 43 1.44 6.46 17.96
N PRO A 44 0.40 7.10 18.51
CA PRO A 44 0.07 8.49 18.21
C PRO A 44 1.23 9.49 18.43
N GLU A 45 2.16 9.20 19.35
CA GLU A 45 3.32 10.03 19.61
C GLU A 45 4.35 10.01 18.47
N THR A 46 4.30 8.99 17.61
CA THR A 46 5.17 8.88 16.44
C THR A 46 4.61 9.60 15.21
N VAL A 47 3.40 10.16 15.28
CA VAL A 47 2.78 10.88 14.16
C VAL A 47 3.16 12.36 14.22
N ILE A 48 3.89 12.84 13.21
CA ILE A 48 4.23 14.27 13.06
C ILE A 48 3.02 15.04 12.53
N GLY A 49 2.33 14.49 11.52
CA GLY A 49 1.14 15.06 10.93
C GLY A 49 1.41 15.95 9.72
N VAL A 50 2.23 15.47 8.80
CA VAL A 50 2.46 16.12 7.50
C VAL A 50 1.37 15.74 6.51
N ARG A 51 0.77 16.72 5.85
CA ARG A 51 -0.30 16.45 4.87
C ARG A 51 0.23 15.73 3.63
N THR A 52 -0.50 14.76 3.14
CA THR A 52 -0.12 13.92 1.98
C THR A 52 0.36 14.71 0.76
N PRO A 53 -0.25 15.83 0.34
CA PRO A 53 0.26 16.61 -0.80
C PRO A 53 1.65 17.21 -0.56
N GLN A 54 1.94 17.67 0.65
CA GLN A 54 3.25 18.19 1.04
C GLN A 54 4.28 17.06 1.07
N MET A 55 3.92 15.91 1.65
CA MET A 55 4.76 14.71 1.69
C MET A 55 5.15 14.24 0.28
N ARG A 56 4.18 14.17 -0.65
CA ARG A 56 4.45 13.81 -2.05
C ARG A 56 5.36 14.82 -2.76
N LYS A 57 5.21 16.10 -2.45
CA LYS A 57 6.08 17.15 -3.01
C LYS A 57 7.50 17.00 -2.48
N LEU A 58 7.65 16.78 -1.18
CA LEU A 58 8.95 16.54 -0.53
C LEU A 58 9.65 15.32 -1.13
N ALA A 59 8.96 14.18 -1.26
CA ALA A 59 9.52 12.96 -1.85
C ALA A 59 10.06 13.20 -3.27
N LYS A 60 9.31 13.91 -4.11
CA LYS A 60 9.75 14.25 -5.48
C LYS A 60 10.98 15.17 -5.49
N CYS A 61 11.03 16.14 -4.57
CA CYS A 61 12.17 17.06 -4.45
C CYS A 61 13.42 16.27 -4.02
N LEU A 62 13.31 15.50 -2.94
CA LEU A 62 14.41 14.68 -2.44
C LEU A 62 14.91 13.67 -3.49
N TYR A 63 14.00 12.97 -4.15
CA TYR A 63 14.37 11.99 -5.19
C TYR A 63 15.14 12.63 -6.36
N LYS A 64 14.84 13.90 -6.69
CA LYS A 64 15.45 14.62 -7.81
C LYS A 64 16.75 15.34 -7.44
N GLU A 65 16.82 15.89 -6.22
CA GLU A 65 17.82 16.90 -5.84
C GLU A 65 18.85 16.38 -4.82
N THR A 66 18.55 15.26 -4.14
CA THR A 66 19.47 14.64 -3.19
C THR A 66 20.38 13.65 -3.92
N ASP A 67 21.63 13.58 -3.47
CA ASP A 67 22.56 12.56 -3.95
C ASP A 67 21.97 11.14 -3.75
N PRO A 68 21.98 10.26 -4.75
CA PRO A 68 21.42 8.92 -4.62
C PRO A 68 22.01 8.11 -3.46
N GLU A 69 23.31 8.26 -3.16
CA GLU A 69 23.96 7.56 -2.05
C GLU A 69 23.46 8.08 -0.70
N GLU A 70 23.23 9.39 -0.57
CA GLU A 70 22.63 9.97 0.65
C GLU A 70 21.17 9.50 0.83
N LEU A 71 20.42 9.41 -0.27
CA LEU A 71 19.03 8.94 -0.21
C LEU A 71 18.95 7.48 0.18
N GLU A 72 19.86 6.64 -0.31
CA GLU A 72 19.98 5.23 0.11
C GLU A 72 20.27 5.09 1.60
N VAL A 73 21.06 5.99 2.18
CA VAL A 73 21.29 5.99 3.62
C VAL A 73 19.99 6.14 4.40
N PHE A 74 19.10 7.04 3.99
CA PHE A 74 17.78 7.18 4.61
C PHE A 74 16.92 5.93 4.38
N LEU A 75 16.85 5.42 3.15
CA LEU A 75 16.04 4.25 2.80
C LEU A 75 16.50 2.97 3.53
N ASN A 76 17.79 2.83 3.81
CA ASN A 76 18.34 1.66 4.51
C ASN A 76 18.25 1.76 6.03
N GLU A 77 17.84 2.91 6.58
CA GLU A 77 17.71 3.10 8.03
C GLU A 77 16.31 2.71 8.54
N MET A 78 16.01 1.43 8.53
CA MET A 78 14.73 0.88 8.97
C MET A 78 14.87 0.12 10.31
N PRO A 79 13.83 0.15 11.15
CA PRO A 79 12.59 0.91 11.05
C PRO A 79 12.78 2.41 11.31
N HIS A 80 12.04 3.26 10.60
CA HIS A 80 11.99 4.69 10.92
C HIS A 80 11.24 4.94 12.24
N LYS A 81 11.63 6.02 12.94
CA LYS A 81 11.03 6.38 14.22
C LYS A 81 9.60 6.93 14.07
N TYR A 82 9.37 7.76 13.04
CA TYR A 82 8.10 8.45 12.88
C TYR A 82 7.28 7.85 11.73
N PHE A 83 5.96 7.82 11.93
CA PHE A 83 5.00 7.44 10.88
C PHE A 83 5.22 8.23 9.58
N ASP A 84 5.45 9.54 9.69
CA ASP A 84 5.66 10.41 8.54
C ASP A 84 6.98 10.11 7.81
N GLU A 85 8.01 9.62 8.49
CA GLU A 85 9.23 9.11 7.86
C GLU A 85 8.93 7.83 7.04
N ASN A 86 8.12 6.92 7.56
CA ASN A 86 7.66 5.72 6.82
C ASN A 86 6.79 6.09 5.61
N GLN A 87 5.92 7.10 5.74
CA GLN A 87 5.15 7.64 4.61
C GLN A 87 6.05 8.22 3.52
N LEU A 88 7.06 9.01 3.93
CA LEU A 88 8.05 9.57 3.01
C LEU A 88 8.82 8.47 2.28
N HIS A 89 9.24 7.43 3.01
CA HIS A 89 9.91 6.26 2.45
C HIS A 89 9.07 5.61 1.35
N ALA A 90 7.79 5.33 1.62
CA ALA A 90 6.87 4.77 0.64
C ALA A 90 6.74 5.65 -0.62
N PHE A 91 6.73 6.97 -0.47
CA PHE A 91 6.68 7.89 -1.61
C PHE A 91 8.00 7.96 -2.38
N LEU A 92 9.15 7.86 -1.71
CA LEU A 92 10.47 7.82 -2.36
C LEU A 92 10.61 6.58 -3.22
N ILE A 93 10.30 5.40 -2.70
CA ILE A 93 10.26 4.14 -3.50
C ILE A 93 9.30 4.30 -4.68
N SER A 94 8.17 4.98 -4.48
CA SER A 94 7.18 5.18 -5.55
C SER A 94 7.66 6.06 -6.70
N GLU A 95 8.73 6.84 -6.51
CA GLU A 95 9.40 7.63 -7.57
C GLU A 95 10.52 6.87 -8.29
N GLU A 96 10.95 5.69 -7.78
CA GLU A 96 12.00 4.88 -8.41
C GLU A 96 11.61 4.48 -9.85
N LYS A 97 12.57 4.55 -10.77
CA LYS A 97 12.37 4.36 -12.21
C LYS A 97 12.91 3.03 -12.73
N ASP A 98 13.89 2.48 -12.03
CA ASP A 98 14.41 1.15 -12.30
C ASP A 98 13.52 0.11 -11.64
N TYR A 99 13.06 -0.88 -12.42
CA TYR A 99 12.11 -1.88 -11.95
C TYR A 99 12.72 -2.80 -10.90
N ASP A 100 13.90 -3.35 -11.18
CA ASP A 100 14.53 -4.35 -10.31
C ASP A 100 14.93 -3.71 -8.98
N ARG A 101 15.48 -2.50 -9.03
CA ARG A 101 15.80 -1.72 -7.83
C ARG A 101 14.54 -1.37 -7.04
N CYS A 102 13.47 -0.97 -7.70
CA CYS A 102 12.21 -0.67 -7.05
C CYS A 102 11.62 -1.90 -6.34
N VAL A 103 11.63 -3.07 -6.99
CA VAL A 103 11.17 -4.34 -6.39
C VAL A 103 12.02 -4.69 -5.17
N ALA A 104 13.35 -4.55 -5.24
CA ALA A 104 14.23 -4.79 -4.10
C ALA A 104 13.89 -3.86 -2.93
N GLN A 105 13.76 -2.55 -3.18
CA GLN A 105 13.38 -1.57 -2.15
C GLN A 105 12.00 -1.85 -1.53
N VAL A 106 11.02 -2.25 -2.34
CA VAL A 106 9.70 -2.66 -1.86
C VAL A 106 9.81 -3.88 -0.95
N ASN A 107 10.57 -4.91 -1.36
CA ASN A 107 10.74 -6.12 -0.57
C ASN A 107 11.46 -5.85 0.77
N ASP A 108 12.43 -4.95 0.78
CA ASP A 108 13.14 -4.55 1.99
C ASP A 108 12.25 -3.74 2.95
N PHE A 109 11.34 -2.92 2.41
CA PHE A 109 10.49 -2.04 3.21
C PHE A 109 9.21 -2.71 3.72
N LEU A 110 8.58 -3.61 2.95
CA LEU A 110 7.31 -4.27 3.32
C LEU A 110 7.30 -4.87 4.73
N PRO A 111 8.39 -5.52 5.23
CA PRO A 111 8.44 -6.05 6.58
C PRO A 111 8.25 -5.02 7.71
N TYR A 112 8.49 -3.75 7.43
CA TYR A 112 8.40 -2.66 8.40
C TYR A 112 7.11 -1.86 8.32
N ILE A 113 6.23 -2.19 7.36
CA ILE A 113 4.92 -1.55 7.26
C ILE A 113 3.98 -2.15 8.32
N ASP A 114 3.48 -1.30 9.20
CA ASP A 114 2.65 -1.63 10.35
C ASP A 114 1.24 -1.04 10.30
N ASN A 115 0.90 -0.36 9.19
CA ASN A 115 -0.38 0.33 9.04
C ASN A 115 -0.85 0.38 7.58
N TRP A 116 -2.17 0.48 7.41
CA TRP A 116 -2.82 0.54 6.09
C TRP A 116 -2.48 1.80 5.30
N ALA A 117 -2.27 2.94 5.98
CA ALA A 117 -2.03 4.21 5.30
C ALA A 117 -0.68 4.22 4.58
N THR A 118 0.39 3.71 5.19
CA THR A 118 1.69 3.53 4.54
C THR A 118 1.62 2.49 3.43
N CYS A 119 0.97 1.35 3.70
CA CYS A 119 0.80 0.27 2.72
C CYS A 119 0.12 0.77 1.43
N ASP A 120 -1.03 1.46 1.55
CA ASP A 120 -1.84 1.88 0.40
C ASP A 120 -1.24 3.09 -0.34
N GLN A 121 -0.36 3.85 0.30
CA GLN A 121 0.36 4.97 -0.33
C GLN A 121 1.60 4.51 -1.12
N LEU A 122 2.14 3.33 -0.81
CA LEU A 122 3.22 2.72 -1.58
C LEU A 122 2.67 2.28 -2.94
N SER A 123 2.96 3.05 -3.98
CA SER A 123 2.43 2.83 -5.33
C SER A 123 3.47 3.19 -6.40
N PRO A 124 4.44 2.29 -6.66
CA PRO A 124 5.52 2.52 -7.60
C PRO A 124 5.02 2.75 -9.03
N LYS A 125 5.43 3.86 -9.62
CA LYS A 125 5.00 4.24 -10.98
C LYS A 125 5.57 3.33 -12.05
N VAL A 126 6.78 2.80 -11.82
CA VAL A 126 7.48 1.92 -12.74
C VAL A 126 6.71 0.62 -13.00
N PHE A 127 5.94 0.15 -12.04
CA PHE A 127 5.16 -1.09 -12.14
C PHE A 127 4.17 -1.09 -13.30
N ARG A 128 3.65 0.08 -13.69
CA ARG A 128 2.74 0.19 -14.85
C ARG A 128 3.35 -0.26 -16.17
N LYS A 129 4.67 -0.18 -16.29
CA LYS A 129 5.41 -0.53 -17.51
C LYS A 129 5.93 -1.97 -17.49
N HIS A 130 5.88 -2.64 -16.34
CA HIS A 130 6.46 -3.97 -16.10
C HIS A 130 5.42 -4.97 -15.60
N ARG A 131 4.18 -4.86 -16.10
CA ARG A 131 3.06 -5.74 -15.67
C ARG A 131 3.30 -7.22 -15.93
N GLY A 132 4.09 -7.56 -16.95
CA GLY A 132 4.47 -8.95 -17.23
C GLY A 132 5.30 -9.58 -16.10
N GLU A 133 6.31 -8.85 -15.63
CA GLU A 133 7.23 -9.31 -14.57
C GLU A 133 6.60 -9.15 -13.18
N LEU A 134 5.81 -8.10 -12.97
CA LEU A 134 5.22 -7.75 -11.68
C LEU A 134 4.28 -8.84 -11.14
N LEU A 135 3.62 -9.60 -12.01
CA LEU A 135 2.66 -10.62 -11.58
C LEU A 135 3.31 -11.72 -10.72
N SER A 136 4.56 -12.09 -11.00
CA SER A 136 5.30 -13.06 -10.18
C SER A 136 5.56 -12.53 -8.78
N GLN A 137 5.96 -11.27 -8.65
CA GLN A 137 6.15 -10.62 -7.36
C GLN A 137 4.84 -10.48 -6.57
N ILE A 138 3.75 -10.15 -7.25
CA ILE A 138 2.41 -10.09 -6.62
C ILE A 138 2.04 -11.45 -6.01
N ARG A 139 2.32 -12.56 -6.70
CA ARG A 139 2.07 -13.91 -6.19
C ARG A 139 2.86 -14.18 -4.91
N GLU A 140 4.13 -13.78 -4.86
CA GLU A 140 4.98 -13.92 -3.69
C GLU A 140 4.43 -13.08 -2.52
N TRP A 141 4.07 -11.81 -2.76
CA TRP A 141 3.51 -10.94 -1.72
C TRP A 141 2.18 -11.45 -1.17
N ILE A 142 1.28 -11.95 -2.02
CA ILE A 142 -0.01 -12.52 -1.59
C ILE A 142 0.18 -13.81 -0.78
N SER A 143 1.26 -14.56 -1.04
CA SER A 143 1.59 -15.81 -0.34
C SER A 143 2.38 -15.60 0.96
N SER A 144 2.65 -14.35 1.34
CA SER A 144 3.35 -14.01 2.59
C SER A 144 2.51 -14.35 3.83
N ASP A 145 3.17 -14.41 4.99
CA ASP A 145 2.55 -14.50 6.31
C ASP A 145 2.33 -13.13 6.98
N ARG A 146 2.75 -12.03 6.32
CA ARG A 146 2.72 -10.67 6.87
C ARG A 146 1.49 -9.91 6.37
N THR A 147 0.70 -9.38 7.29
CA THR A 147 -0.55 -8.65 7.04
C THR A 147 -0.43 -7.62 5.93
N TYR A 148 0.53 -6.72 6.02
CA TYR A 148 0.65 -5.61 5.06
C TYR A 148 1.36 -6.00 3.77
N THR A 149 2.17 -7.07 3.76
CA THR A 149 2.72 -7.64 2.53
C THR A 149 1.62 -8.29 1.69
N ILE A 150 0.74 -9.09 2.31
CA ILE A 150 -0.45 -9.65 1.64
C ILE A 150 -1.34 -8.51 1.12
N ARG A 151 -1.64 -7.52 1.98
CA ARG A 151 -2.44 -6.35 1.61
C ARG A 151 -1.87 -5.61 0.42
N PHE A 152 -0.57 -5.36 0.40
CA PHE A 152 0.13 -4.72 -0.70
C PHE A 152 0.01 -5.51 -2.00
N GLY A 153 0.27 -6.83 -1.96
CA GLY A 153 0.14 -7.71 -3.12
C GLY A 153 -1.26 -7.69 -3.75
N ILE A 154 -2.31 -7.80 -2.92
CA ILE A 154 -3.71 -7.70 -3.37
C ILE A 154 -3.98 -6.29 -3.93
N GLY A 155 -3.46 -5.24 -3.29
CA GLY A 155 -3.58 -3.86 -3.75
C GLY A 155 -2.95 -3.64 -5.12
N MET A 156 -1.77 -4.21 -5.37
CA MET A 156 -1.09 -4.13 -6.67
C MET A 156 -1.86 -4.90 -7.76
N LEU A 157 -2.40 -6.08 -7.44
CA LEU A 157 -3.27 -6.82 -8.37
C LEU A 157 -4.52 -6.00 -8.71
N MET A 158 -5.16 -5.39 -7.71
CA MET A 158 -6.33 -4.53 -7.90
C MET A 158 -6.01 -3.31 -8.77
N GLN A 159 -4.85 -2.68 -8.57
CA GLN A 159 -4.47 -1.44 -9.24
C GLN A 159 -4.07 -1.66 -10.70
N HIS A 160 -3.44 -2.77 -11.02
CA HIS A 160 -2.77 -2.98 -12.32
C HIS A 160 -3.44 -4.01 -13.23
N TYR A 161 -4.33 -4.88 -12.71
CA TYR A 161 -4.83 -6.06 -13.43
C TYR A 161 -6.36 -6.21 -13.43
N LEU A 162 -7.10 -5.16 -13.15
CA LEU A 162 -8.57 -5.17 -13.26
C LEU A 162 -9.11 -4.44 -14.51
N ASP A 163 -8.23 -3.91 -15.36
CA ASP A 163 -8.59 -3.25 -16.61
C ASP A 163 -8.15 -4.10 -17.82
N GLU A 164 -7.30 -3.58 -18.69
CA GLU A 164 -6.90 -4.20 -19.97
C GLU A 164 -6.16 -5.55 -19.82
N ASP A 165 -5.38 -5.71 -18.73
CA ASP A 165 -4.61 -6.93 -18.46
C ASP A 165 -5.38 -7.91 -17.54
N PHE A 166 -6.70 -7.78 -17.44
CA PHE A 166 -7.50 -8.65 -16.59
C PHE A 166 -7.52 -10.09 -17.12
N GLU A 167 -7.28 -11.04 -16.22
CA GLU A 167 -7.44 -12.47 -16.47
C GLU A 167 -8.43 -13.07 -15.46
N PRO A 168 -9.36 -13.96 -15.89
CA PRO A 168 -10.36 -14.57 -14.99
C PRO A 168 -9.76 -15.37 -13.81
N SER A 169 -8.49 -15.73 -13.90
CA SER A 169 -7.75 -16.43 -12.83
C SER A 169 -7.31 -15.52 -11.67
N TYR A 170 -7.29 -14.21 -11.86
CA TYR A 170 -6.79 -13.29 -10.81
C TYR A 170 -7.72 -13.20 -9.60
N PRO A 171 -9.05 -13.12 -9.73
CA PRO A 171 -9.94 -13.19 -8.57
C PRO A 171 -9.79 -14.47 -7.76
N GLU A 172 -9.46 -15.61 -8.39
CA GLU A 172 -9.23 -16.87 -7.68
C GLU A 172 -8.04 -16.78 -6.71
N MET A 173 -6.93 -16.15 -7.17
CA MET A 173 -5.75 -15.93 -6.32
C MET A 173 -6.11 -15.17 -5.04
N VAL A 174 -6.95 -14.16 -5.14
CA VAL A 174 -7.41 -13.36 -3.99
C VAL A 174 -8.44 -14.13 -3.16
N ALA A 175 -9.35 -14.88 -3.80
CA ALA A 175 -10.37 -15.66 -3.12
C ALA A 175 -9.79 -16.83 -2.29
N GLN A 176 -8.61 -17.32 -2.62
CA GLN A 176 -7.91 -18.36 -1.88
C GLN A 176 -7.23 -17.87 -0.60
N VAL A 177 -6.99 -16.56 -0.47
CA VAL A 177 -6.38 -15.98 0.75
C VAL A 177 -7.31 -16.20 1.94
N ARG A 178 -6.76 -16.77 3.01
CA ARG A 178 -7.44 -16.93 4.30
C ARG A 178 -6.64 -16.23 5.38
N SER A 179 -7.29 -15.37 6.14
CA SER A 179 -6.66 -14.60 7.20
C SER A 179 -7.67 -14.23 8.28
N GLU A 180 -7.22 -14.15 9.51
CA GLU A 180 -7.99 -13.58 10.62
C GLU A 180 -7.76 -12.06 10.73
N GLU A 181 -6.76 -11.52 9.99
CA GLU A 181 -6.37 -10.14 10.04
C GLU A 181 -7.40 -9.22 9.35
N TYR A 182 -7.93 -8.27 10.10
CA TYR A 182 -8.92 -7.31 9.61
C TYR A 182 -8.47 -6.58 8.35
N TYR A 183 -7.22 -6.13 8.31
CA TYR A 183 -6.70 -5.34 7.19
C TYR A 183 -6.44 -6.15 5.92
N VAL A 184 -6.18 -7.46 6.03
CA VAL A 184 -6.15 -8.38 4.89
C VAL A 184 -7.56 -8.58 4.36
N ASN A 185 -8.50 -8.96 5.23
CA ASN A 185 -9.90 -9.21 4.84
C ASN A 185 -10.58 -7.97 4.25
N MET A 186 -10.25 -6.78 4.75
CA MET A 186 -10.73 -5.52 4.19
C MET A 186 -10.18 -5.28 2.77
N MET A 187 -8.93 -5.63 2.49
CA MET A 187 -8.36 -5.50 1.16
C MET A 187 -8.96 -6.52 0.18
N ILE A 188 -9.20 -7.76 0.61
CA ILE A 188 -9.92 -8.76 -0.20
C ILE A 188 -11.32 -8.23 -0.56
N ALA A 189 -12.05 -7.69 0.43
CA ALA A 189 -13.37 -7.11 0.19
C ALA A 189 -13.31 -5.92 -0.79
N TRP A 190 -12.28 -5.08 -0.68
CA TRP A 190 -12.06 -3.95 -1.57
C TRP A 190 -11.71 -4.40 -2.99
N TYR A 191 -10.86 -5.43 -3.12
CA TYR A 191 -10.56 -6.04 -4.41
C TYR A 191 -11.84 -6.51 -5.11
N PHE A 192 -12.68 -7.32 -4.44
CA PHE A 192 -13.91 -7.84 -5.04
C PHE A 192 -14.94 -6.74 -5.32
N ALA A 193 -15.05 -5.72 -4.48
CA ALA A 193 -15.89 -4.57 -4.76
C ALA A 193 -15.44 -3.81 -6.03
N THR A 194 -14.14 -3.68 -6.23
CA THR A 194 -13.55 -3.05 -7.42
C THR A 194 -13.70 -3.95 -8.65
N ALA A 195 -13.48 -5.26 -8.49
CA ALA A 195 -13.69 -6.24 -9.55
C ALA A 195 -15.15 -6.29 -10.01
N LEU A 196 -16.11 -6.25 -9.09
CA LEU A 196 -17.55 -6.13 -9.42
C LEU A 196 -17.86 -4.86 -10.22
N ALA A 197 -17.13 -3.77 -9.99
CA ALA A 197 -17.32 -2.52 -10.73
C ALA A 197 -16.67 -2.51 -12.11
N LYS A 198 -15.66 -3.35 -12.36
CA LYS A 198 -14.86 -3.36 -13.60
C LYS A 198 -15.07 -4.62 -14.44
N GLN A 199 -15.25 -5.77 -13.79
CA GLN A 199 -15.32 -7.11 -14.37
C GLN A 199 -16.50 -7.89 -13.78
N TYR A 200 -17.70 -7.31 -13.86
CA TYR A 200 -18.89 -7.76 -13.13
C TYR A 200 -19.19 -9.23 -13.35
N GLU A 201 -19.25 -9.68 -14.61
CA GLU A 201 -19.66 -11.04 -14.98
C GLU A 201 -18.74 -12.12 -14.35
N THR A 202 -17.45 -11.84 -14.27
CA THR A 202 -16.49 -12.75 -13.61
C THR A 202 -16.55 -12.63 -12.10
N ALA A 203 -16.59 -11.40 -11.57
CA ALA A 203 -16.51 -11.18 -10.14
C ALA A 203 -17.77 -11.61 -9.38
N VAL A 204 -18.96 -11.51 -10.00
CA VAL A 204 -20.23 -11.88 -9.38
C VAL A 204 -20.30 -13.38 -9.08
N THR A 205 -19.68 -14.23 -9.89
CA THR A 205 -19.66 -15.69 -9.67
C THR A 205 -19.01 -16.06 -8.34
N TYR A 206 -17.98 -15.33 -7.89
CA TYR A 206 -17.35 -15.55 -6.61
C TYR A 206 -18.27 -15.24 -5.42
N ILE A 207 -19.18 -14.29 -5.61
CA ILE A 207 -20.21 -13.95 -4.62
C ILE A 207 -21.34 -15.01 -4.65
N GLU A 208 -21.85 -15.39 -5.82
CA GLU A 208 -22.89 -16.41 -5.98
C GLU A 208 -22.46 -17.77 -5.44
N GLU A 209 -21.23 -18.19 -5.75
CA GLU A 209 -20.64 -19.44 -5.30
C GLU A 209 -20.10 -19.40 -3.86
N GLN A 210 -20.22 -18.25 -3.17
CA GLN A 210 -19.82 -18.05 -1.78
C GLN A 210 -18.35 -18.40 -1.50
N LYS A 211 -17.43 -18.06 -2.41
CA LYS A 211 -16.01 -18.42 -2.32
C LYS A 211 -15.23 -17.64 -1.25
N LEU A 212 -15.79 -16.56 -0.72
CA LEU A 212 -15.18 -15.73 0.32
C LEU A 212 -15.72 -16.09 1.70
N ASP A 213 -14.93 -15.80 2.74
CA ASP A 213 -15.42 -15.89 4.11
C ASP A 213 -16.62 -14.96 4.34
N VAL A 214 -17.53 -15.31 5.24
CA VAL A 214 -18.82 -14.62 5.43
C VAL A 214 -18.66 -13.11 5.61
N TRP A 215 -17.72 -12.70 6.47
CA TRP A 215 -17.48 -11.27 6.72
C TRP A 215 -16.98 -10.56 5.47
N THR A 216 -15.97 -11.12 4.82
CA THR A 216 -15.34 -10.56 3.60
C THR A 216 -16.35 -10.48 2.44
N HIS A 217 -17.15 -11.53 2.26
CA HIS A 217 -18.25 -11.60 1.31
C HIS A 217 -19.25 -10.45 1.49
N ASN A 218 -19.78 -10.31 2.70
CA ASN A 218 -20.75 -9.27 3.02
C ASN A 218 -20.15 -7.85 2.91
N LYS A 219 -18.87 -7.71 3.26
CA LYS A 219 -18.14 -6.45 3.15
C LYS A 219 -17.88 -6.08 1.68
N ALA A 220 -17.55 -7.04 0.82
CA ALA A 220 -17.41 -6.82 -0.62
C ALA A 220 -18.73 -6.32 -1.24
N ILE A 221 -19.85 -6.98 -0.92
CA ILE A 221 -21.18 -6.54 -1.35
C ILE A 221 -21.48 -5.12 -0.85
N GLN A 222 -21.21 -4.84 0.42
CA GLN A 222 -21.43 -3.50 0.98
C GLN A 222 -20.67 -2.44 0.19
N LYS A 223 -19.37 -2.63 0.00
CA LYS A 223 -18.51 -1.67 -0.73
C LYS A 223 -18.88 -1.55 -2.21
N ALA A 224 -19.25 -2.64 -2.88
CA ALA A 224 -19.72 -2.60 -4.26
C ALA A 224 -20.98 -1.74 -4.39
N ARG A 225 -21.94 -1.89 -3.48
CA ARG A 225 -23.18 -1.10 -3.47
C ARG A 225 -22.98 0.40 -3.18
N GLU A 226 -21.87 0.78 -2.58
CA GLU A 226 -21.47 2.18 -2.40
C GLU A 226 -20.90 2.80 -3.70
N SER A 227 -20.49 1.98 -4.67
CA SER A 227 -19.91 2.44 -5.93
C SER A 227 -20.95 3.02 -6.89
N TYR A 228 -20.62 4.12 -7.55
CA TYR A 228 -21.43 4.68 -8.64
C TYR A 228 -21.32 3.90 -9.95
N ARG A 229 -20.33 2.99 -10.06
CA ARG A 229 -20.12 2.16 -11.26
C ARG A 229 -20.98 0.90 -11.28
N ILE A 230 -21.62 0.57 -10.17
CA ILE A 230 -22.56 -0.56 -10.06
C ILE A 230 -23.97 -0.04 -10.32
N THR A 231 -24.70 -0.67 -11.25
CA THR A 231 -26.06 -0.25 -11.59
C THR A 231 -27.04 -0.48 -10.44
N PRO A 232 -28.19 0.22 -10.41
CA PRO A 232 -29.24 -0.02 -9.41
C PRO A 232 -29.69 -1.48 -9.36
N GLU A 233 -29.86 -2.13 -10.51
CA GLU A 233 -30.26 -3.52 -10.64
C GLU A 233 -29.24 -4.47 -10.04
N GLN A 234 -27.95 -4.25 -10.36
CA GLN A 234 -26.83 -5.01 -9.79
C GLN A 234 -26.75 -4.81 -8.26
N LYS A 235 -26.99 -3.59 -7.76
CA LYS A 235 -26.99 -3.31 -6.30
C LYS A 235 -28.09 -4.10 -5.59
N GLU A 236 -29.30 -4.17 -6.16
CA GLU A 236 -30.38 -4.94 -5.55
C GLU A 236 -30.12 -6.44 -5.66
N TYR A 237 -29.58 -6.92 -6.79
CA TYR A 237 -29.17 -8.32 -6.91
C TYR A 237 -28.12 -8.70 -5.86
N LEU A 238 -27.03 -7.95 -5.77
CA LEU A 238 -25.96 -8.18 -4.78
C LEU A 238 -26.49 -8.19 -3.33
N LYS A 239 -27.52 -7.37 -3.03
CA LYS A 239 -28.16 -7.36 -1.71
C LYS A 239 -28.79 -8.69 -1.37
N THR A 240 -29.37 -9.40 -2.35
CA THR A 240 -30.00 -10.72 -2.14
C THR A 240 -28.98 -11.81 -1.85
N LEU A 241 -27.73 -11.63 -2.24
CA LEU A 241 -26.64 -12.59 -2.07
C LEU A 241 -25.93 -12.48 -0.70
N LYS A 242 -26.34 -11.57 0.19
CA LYS A 242 -25.77 -11.47 1.54
C LYS A 242 -25.96 -12.75 2.32
N ARG A 243 -24.91 -13.13 3.05
CA ARG A 243 -24.89 -14.33 3.92
C ARG A 243 -25.20 -13.96 5.37
N LYS A 244 -25.85 -14.89 6.09
CA LYS A 244 -26.13 -14.80 7.54
C LYS A 244 -24.94 -15.24 8.36
#